data_de6f822ace33c13f8e295af5edbb51ac
#
_entry.id   de6f822ace33c13f8e295af5edbb51ac
#
_cell.length_a   1.000
_cell.length_b   1.000
_cell.length_c   1.000
_cell.angle_alpha   90.00
_cell.angle_beta   90.00
_cell.angle_gamma   90.00
#
_symmetry.space_group_name_H-M   'P 1'
#
loop_
_entity.id
_entity.type
_entity.pdbx_description
1 polymer ?
#
loop_
_entity_poly.entity_id
_entity_poly.type
_entity_poly.pdbx_seq_one_letter_code
_entity_poly.pdbx_strand_id
1 'polypeptide(L)'
;GRRIPYIRYGALLYGVIFILSWFLWPLGGSQTALFVQMLVSLFFFDTFYTAIATSLYVLPYTMAESNQARSGIFVWKIFFTLLSLAAPLVLFPLVRPDVGESASRFQTIMIMLGVVTTLVIFFSTFFYKEKYTSDAEEAPGLWESICQCFKNRAFLVYEVISFTVIFVQTILMQGVVYYFDEFTVPMPLAYASLGVGAVCGIILWIKSMGKIGVAKCIIVMSVAFAAGATLVIFAGQYVIPAMIAFFIIGLGFSGGMYLVPLMNGEVIDYDEAKTGFRREGMYAGVNSLITKPAISFANAAFVMIIGWFGYDNAVKAGAQDAMAKFGVKVAWMALPALLFIISAIAMKAYPLVGAEWKKLKEELSRKHEVER
;
A
#
# COMPACT_ATOMS: atom_id res chain seq x y z
N GLY A 1 11.47 -23.72 1.06
CA GLY A 1 11.38 -22.45 1.72
C GLY A 1 10.33 -22.44 2.82
N ARG A 2 10.46 -21.58 3.79
CA ARG A 2 9.55 -21.51 4.95
C ARG A 2 8.21 -20.86 4.60
N ARG A 3 8.19 -19.91 3.66
CA ARG A 3 7.03 -19.05 3.36
C ARG A 3 6.19 -19.56 2.21
N ILE A 4 6.81 -20.22 1.25
CA ILE A 4 6.12 -20.76 0.06
C ILE A 4 4.96 -21.69 0.43
N PRO A 5 5.07 -22.63 1.40
CA PRO A 5 3.96 -23.48 1.80
C PRO A 5 2.74 -22.70 2.33
N TYR A 6 2.97 -21.62 3.11
CA TYR A 6 1.88 -20.77 3.61
C TYR A 6 1.13 -20.06 2.47
N ILE A 7 1.84 -19.58 1.44
CA ILE A 7 1.23 -18.96 0.28
C ILE A 7 0.44 -20.01 -0.51
N ARG A 8 1.05 -21.18 -0.75
CA ARG A 8 0.47 -22.27 -1.58
C ARG A 8 -0.82 -22.82 -0.98
N TYR A 9 -0.78 -23.25 0.26
CA TYR A 9 -1.95 -23.84 0.92
C TYR A 9 -2.94 -22.76 1.38
N GLY A 10 -2.45 -21.60 1.80
CA GLY A 10 -3.28 -20.45 2.14
C GLY A 10 -4.12 -19.98 0.96
N ALA A 11 -3.58 -20.02 -0.28
CA ALA A 11 -4.32 -19.64 -1.48
C ALA A 11 -5.60 -20.47 -1.69
N LEU A 12 -5.55 -21.77 -1.42
CA LEU A 12 -6.72 -22.64 -1.57
C LEU A 12 -7.82 -22.26 -0.58
N LEU A 13 -7.47 -22.07 0.70
CA LEU A 13 -8.40 -21.65 1.74
C LEU A 13 -8.97 -20.27 1.47
N TYR A 14 -8.11 -19.33 1.06
CA TYR A 14 -8.50 -17.97 0.68
C TYR A 14 -9.53 -17.97 -0.46
N GLY A 15 -9.27 -18.76 -1.51
CA GLY A 15 -10.19 -18.87 -2.64
C GLY A 15 -11.55 -19.46 -2.28
N VAL A 16 -11.56 -20.51 -1.46
CA VAL A 16 -12.82 -21.13 -0.97
C VAL A 16 -13.62 -20.10 -0.16
N ILE A 17 -12.99 -19.40 0.77
CA ILE A 17 -13.66 -18.40 1.60
C ILE A 17 -14.17 -17.23 0.76
N PHE A 18 -13.35 -16.74 -0.19
CA PHE A 18 -13.79 -15.70 -1.12
C PHE A 18 -15.07 -16.12 -1.87
N ILE A 19 -15.10 -17.32 -2.43
CA ILE A 19 -16.27 -17.83 -3.15
C ILE A 19 -17.48 -17.95 -2.22
N LEU A 20 -17.31 -18.55 -1.05
CA LEU A 20 -18.40 -18.74 -0.08
C LEU A 20 -18.99 -17.42 0.44
N SER A 21 -18.23 -16.35 0.46
CA SER A 21 -18.70 -15.03 0.89
C SER A 21 -19.80 -14.45 -0.01
N TRP A 22 -19.91 -14.92 -1.25
CA TRP A 22 -20.89 -14.43 -2.24
C TRP A 22 -22.17 -15.25 -2.28
N PHE A 23 -22.30 -16.30 -1.46
CA PHE A 23 -23.49 -17.10 -1.35
C PHE A 23 -24.19 -16.87 -0.01
N LEU A 24 -25.53 -16.88 -0.04
CA LEU A 24 -26.31 -16.87 1.20
C LEU A 24 -26.17 -18.24 1.90
N TRP A 25 -25.76 -18.19 3.16
CA TRP A 25 -25.71 -19.40 3.97
C TRP A 25 -27.11 -19.81 4.38
N PRO A 26 -27.34 -21.09 4.61
CA PRO A 26 -28.68 -21.62 4.99
C PRO A 26 -29.04 -21.31 6.47
N LEU A 27 -28.68 -20.12 6.96
CA LEU A 27 -28.99 -19.67 8.33
C LEU A 27 -30.31 -18.89 8.44
N GLY A 28 -31.05 -18.82 7.35
CA GLY A 28 -32.27 -18.02 7.25
C GLY A 28 -32.00 -16.58 6.79
N GLY A 29 -33.00 -15.93 6.17
CA GLY A 29 -32.92 -14.61 5.59
C GLY A 29 -33.06 -13.44 6.59
N SER A 30 -32.84 -13.66 7.90
CA SER A 30 -32.93 -12.58 8.88
C SER A 30 -31.75 -11.65 8.76
N GLN A 31 -31.95 -10.36 9.06
CA GLN A 31 -30.89 -9.35 9.02
C GLN A 31 -29.72 -9.71 9.95
N THR A 32 -30.00 -10.32 11.10
CA THR A 32 -28.99 -10.82 12.02
C THR A 32 -28.16 -11.96 11.41
N ALA A 33 -28.78 -12.90 10.70
CA ALA A 33 -28.06 -13.99 10.04
C ALA A 33 -27.13 -13.47 8.93
N LEU A 34 -27.59 -12.50 8.14
CA LEU A 34 -26.76 -11.81 7.12
C LEU A 34 -25.56 -11.07 7.75
N PHE A 35 -25.80 -10.39 8.87
CA PHE A 35 -24.73 -9.70 9.60
C PHE A 35 -23.69 -10.68 10.14
N VAL A 36 -24.10 -11.79 10.74
CA VAL A 36 -23.19 -12.85 11.22
C VAL A 36 -22.41 -13.45 10.06
N GLN A 37 -23.08 -13.77 8.95
CA GLN A 37 -22.42 -14.27 7.74
C GLN A 37 -21.34 -13.31 7.25
N MET A 38 -21.65 -12.02 7.16
CA MET A 38 -20.69 -10.99 6.73
C MET A 38 -19.49 -10.93 7.67
N LEU A 39 -19.71 -10.90 8.99
CA LEU A 39 -18.63 -10.87 9.98
C LEU A 39 -17.72 -12.09 9.87
N VAL A 40 -18.29 -13.29 9.80
CA VAL A 40 -17.52 -14.54 9.71
C VAL A 40 -16.75 -14.59 8.39
N SER A 41 -17.38 -14.25 7.28
CA SER A 41 -16.74 -14.21 5.97
C SER A 41 -15.58 -13.24 5.93
N LEU A 42 -15.76 -12.01 6.43
CA LEU A 42 -14.71 -11.00 6.50
C LEU A 42 -13.56 -11.41 7.42
N PHE A 43 -13.87 -11.99 8.58
CA PHE A 43 -12.86 -12.46 9.52
C PHE A 43 -11.92 -13.50 8.89
N PHE A 44 -12.50 -14.55 8.28
CA PHE A 44 -11.68 -15.58 7.65
C PHE A 44 -10.99 -15.07 6.38
N PHE A 45 -11.67 -14.26 5.57
CA PHE A 45 -11.09 -13.66 4.38
C PHE A 45 -9.85 -12.81 4.74
N ASP A 46 -9.97 -11.90 5.72
CA ASP A 46 -8.86 -11.03 6.14
C ASP A 46 -7.73 -11.82 6.81
N THR A 47 -8.06 -12.87 7.56
CA THR A 47 -7.07 -13.74 8.18
C THR A 47 -6.20 -14.43 7.14
N PHE A 48 -6.79 -15.10 6.14
CA PHE A 48 -6.01 -15.78 5.09
C PHE A 48 -5.35 -14.80 4.14
N TYR A 49 -6.02 -13.70 3.79
CA TYR A 49 -5.41 -12.61 3.05
C TYR A 49 -4.15 -12.10 3.75
N THR A 50 -4.23 -11.81 5.05
CA THR A 50 -3.10 -11.30 5.82
C THR A 50 -1.95 -12.30 5.88
N ALA A 51 -2.22 -13.58 6.06
CA ALA A 51 -1.19 -14.61 6.07
C ALA A 51 -0.44 -14.71 4.73
N ILE A 52 -1.18 -14.68 3.62
CA ILE A 52 -0.62 -14.69 2.26
C ILE A 52 0.13 -13.38 1.97
N ALA A 53 -0.51 -12.24 2.23
CA ALA A 53 0.04 -10.92 1.94
C ALA A 53 1.33 -10.66 2.72
N THR A 54 1.39 -11.03 4.01
CA THR A 54 2.61 -10.88 4.83
C THR A 54 3.73 -11.77 4.29
N SER A 55 3.41 -13.00 3.90
CA SER A 55 4.40 -13.92 3.30
C SER A 55 4.93 -13.37 1.98
N LEU A 56 4.07 -12.85 1.11
CA LEU A 56 4.44 -12.21 -0.16
C LEU A 56 5.19 -10.89 0.04
N TYR A 57 4.90 -10.15 1.11
CA TYR A 57 5.59 -8.90 1.42
C TYR A 57 7.07 -9.13 1.73
N VAL A 58 7.38 -10.19 2.44
CA VAL A 58 8.76 -10.51 2.85
C VAL A 58 9.54 -11.20 1.73
N LEU A 59 8.86 -11.88 0.81
CA LEU A 59 9.47 -12.70 -0.23
C LEU A 59 10.52 -11.95 -1.10
N PRO A 60 10.32 -10.69 -1.56
CA PRO A 60 11.33 -9.95 -2.32
C PRO A 60 12.67 -9.78 -1.59
N TYR A 61 12.65 -9.69 -0.27
CA TYR A 61 13.86 -9.50 0.55
C TYR A 61 14.65 -10.80 0.70
N THR A 62 13.98 -11.95 0.60
CA THR A 62 14.62 -13.29 0.60
C THR A 62 15.02 -13.76 -0.80
N MET A 63 14.42 -13.20 -1.86
CA MET A 63 14.74 -13.52 -3.24
C MET A 63 15.89 -12.68 -3.80
N ALA A 64 16.09 -11.48 -3.30
CA ALA A 64 17.04 -10.51 -3.83
C ALA A 64 17.77 -9.74 -2.73
N GLU A 65 19.09 -9.69 -2.78
CA GLU A 65 19.95 -9.02 -1.81
C GLU A 65 20.21 -7.55 -2.17
N SER A 66 20.39 -7.27 -3.47
CA SER A 66 20.74 -5.91 -3.90
C SER A 66 19.49 -5.06 -4.16
N ASN A 67 19.59 -3.76 -3.92
CA ASN A 67 18.52 -2.82 -4.27
C ASN A 67 18.20 -2.84 -5.77
N GLN A 68 19.17 -3.13 -6.63
CA GLN A 68 18.95 -3.21 -8.07
C GLN A 68 18.08 -4.43 -8.43
N ALA A 69 18.34 -5.60 -7.82
CA ALA A 69 17.51 -6.79 -8.04
C ALA A 69 16.11 -6.63 -7.44
N ARG A 70 16.00 -6.06 -6.23
CA ARG A 70 14.71 -5.72 -5.59
C ARG A 70 13.91 -4.71 -6.42
N SER A 71 14.60 -3.73 -7.02
CA SER A 71 13.99 -2.72 -7.88
C SER A 71 13.17 -3.34 -9.01
N GLY A 72 13.72 -4.34 -9.72
CA GLY A 72 13.00 -5.06 -10.77
C GLY A 72 11.71 -5.70 -10.27
N ILE A 73 11.74 -6.36 -9.10
CA ILE A 73 10.56 -6.98 -8.50
C ILE A 73 9.51 -5.93 -8.14
N PHE A 74 9.93 -4.80 -7.54
CA PHE A 74 9.00 -3.76 -7.12
C PHE A 74 8.39 -2.98 -8.28
N VAL A 75 9.10 -2.79 -9.40
CA VAL A 75 8.54 -2.20 -10.62
C VAL A 75 7.38 -3.04 -11.16
N TRP A 76 7.58 -4.36 -11.28
CA TRP A 76 6.51 -5.27 -11.69
C TRP A 76 5.35 -5.30 -10.69
N LYS A 77 5.65 -5.29 -9.39
CA LYS A 77 4.63 -5.20 -8.34
C LYS A 77 3.77 -3.95 -8.50
N ILE A 78 4.37 -2.79 -8.73
CA ILE A 78 3.63 -1.54 -8.93
C ILE A 78 2.78 -1.61 -10.19
N PHE A 79 3.31 -2.12 -11.30
CA PHE A 79 2.55 -2.30 -12.54
C PHE A 79 1.27 -3.12 -12.31
N PHE A 80 1.40 -4.29 -11.67
CA PHE A 80 0.24 -5.13 -11.35
C PHE A 80 -0.68 -4.51 -10.30
N THR A 81 -0.14 -3.73 -9.36
CA THR A 81 -0.96 -2.99 -8.38
C THR A 81 -1.82 -1.94 -9.08
N LEU A 82 -1.25 -1.15 -10.00
CA LEU A 82 -2.01 -0.17 -10.77
C LEU A 82 -3.09 -0.83 -11.65
N LEU A 83 -2.75 -1.95 -12.27
CA LEU A 83 -3.72 -2.74 -13.05
C LEU A 83 -4.85 -3.26 -12.16
N SER A 84 -4.54 -3.74 -10.96
CA SER A 84 -5.52 -4.23 -9.98
C SER A 84 -6.44 -3.13 -9.46
N LEU A 85 -5.94 -1.91 -9.33
CA LEU A 85 -6.75 -0.75 -8.93
C LEU A 85 -7.71 -0.31 -10.04
N ALA A 86 -7.30 -0.43 -11.31
CA ALA A 86 -8.15 -0.10 -12.46
C ALA A 86 -9.24 -1.15 -12.70
N ALA A 87 -8.97 -2.42 -12.42
CA ALA A 87 -9.90 -3.52 -12.71
C ALA A 87 -11.29 -3.37 -12.05
N PRO A 88 -11.44 -3.09 -10.75
CA PRO A 88 -12.75 -2.86 -10.14
C PRO A 88 -13.51 -1.67 -10.73
N LEU A 89 -12.80 -0.60 -11.10
CA LEU A 89 -13.43 0.60 -11.68
C LEU A 89 -14.08 0.32 -13.04
N VAL A 90 -13.49 -0.58 -13.81
CA VAL A 90 -14.00 -0.96 -15.13
C VAL A 90 -14.98 -2.14 -15.03
N LEU A 91 -14.66 -3.16 -14.24
CA LEU A 91 -15.42 -4.39 -14.20
C LEU A 91 -16.69 -4.29 -13.34
N PHE A 92 -16.62 -3.58 -12.20
CA PHE A 92 -17.74 -3.54 -11.26
C PHE A 92 -19.02 -2.93 -11.84
N PRO A 93 -19.00 -1.81 -12.58
CA PRO A 93 -20.19 -1.30 -13.24
C PRO A 93 -20.78 -2.24 -14.29
N LEU A 94 -19.94 -3.06 -14.94
CA LEU A 94 -20.38 -4.02 -15.98
C LEU A 94 -20.99 -5.30 -15.40
N VAL A 95 -20.69 -5.59 -14.14
CA VAL A 95 -21.02 -6.86 -13.49
C VAL A 95 -22.10 -6.69 -12.44
N ARG A 96 -22.26 -5.51 -11.87
CA ARG A 96 -23.23 -5.21 -10.82
C ARG A 96 -24.64 -5.45 -11.36
N PRO A 97 -25.47 -6.28 -10.69
CA PRO A 97 -26.88 -6.45 -11.07
C PRO A 97 -27.66 -5.15 -10.78
N ASP A 98 -28.62 -4.83 -11.64
CA ASP A 98 -29.57 -3.76 -11.39
C ASP A 98 -30.58 -4.16 -10.32
N VAL A 99 -31.28 -3.15 -9.75
CA VAL A 99 -32.26 -3.38 -8.70
C VAL A 99 -33.41 -4.23 -9.26
N GLY A 100 -33.58 -5.45 -8.70
CA GLY A 100 -34.57 -6.42 -9.14
C GLY A 100 -34.06 -7.49 -10.10
N GLU A 101 -32.82 -7.42 -10.56
CA GLU A 101 -32.20 -8.48 -11.35
C GLU A 101 -31.65 -9.63 -10.47
N SER A 102 -31.56 -10.82 -11.08
CA SER A 102 -30.98 -12.00 -10.41
C SER A 102 -29.46 -11.79 -10.20
N ALA A 103 -28.99 -12.03 -8.98
CA ALA A 103 -27.58 -11.98 -8.63
C ALA A 103 -26.74 -13.13 -9.22
N SER A 104 -27.34 -14.06 -9.96
CA SER A 104 -26.65 -15.28 -10.43
C SER A 104 -25.48 -14.99 -11.38
N ARG A 105 -25.63 -14.01 -12.27
CA ARG A 105 -24.55 -13.57 -13.16
C ARG A 105 -23.36 -13.01 -12.38
N PHE A 106 -23.65 -12.17 -11.39
CA PHE A 106 -22.64 -11.61 -10.50
C PHE A 106 -21.91 -12.70 -9.72
N GLN A 107 -22.66 -13.63 -9.11
CA GLN A 107 -22.10 -14.77 -8.38
C GLN A 107 -21.21 -15.65 -9.26
N THR A 108 -21.63 -15.93 -10.50
CA THR A 108 -20.83 -16.72 -11.45
C THR A 108 -19.49 -16.04 -11.75
N ILE A 109 -19.50 -14.73 -11.95
CA ILE A 109 -18.28 -13.96 -12.19
C ILE A 109 -17.37 -13.95 -10.95
N MET A 110 -17.93 -13.82 -9.73
CA MET A 110 -17.17 -13.90 -8.49
C MET A 110 -16.56 -15.29 -8.27
N ILE A 111 -17.26 -16.37 -8.62
CA ILE A 111 -16.69 -17.73 -8.59
C ILE A 111 -15.51 -17.83 -9.55
N MET A 112 -15.70 -17.42 -10.80
CA MET A 112 -14.63 -17.46 -11.80
C MET A 112 -13.42 -16.64 -11.34
N LEU A 113 -13.63 -15.45 -10.82
CA LEU A 113 -12.57 -14.60 -10.29
C LEU A 113 -11.84 -15.28 -9.12
N GLY A 114 -12.59 -15.87 -8.18
CA GLY A 114 -12.04 -16.61 -7.05
C GLY A 114 -11.18 -17.79 -7.49
N VAL A 115 -11.69 -18.60 -8.44
CA VAL A 115 -10.95 -19.74 -8.99
C VAL A 115 -9.68 -19.28 -9.72
N VAL A 116 -9.78 -18.30 -10.61
CA VAL A 116 -8.63 -17.80 -11.38
C VAL A 116 -7.57 -17.22 -10.44
N THR A 117 -7.96 -16.39 -9.48
CA THR A 117 -7.03 -15.80 -8.51
C THR A 117 -6.34 -16.88 -7.68
N THR A 118 -7.09 -17.87 -7.20
CA THR A 118 -6.55 -19.00 -6.44
C THR A 118 -5.52 -19.77 -7.26
N LEU A 119 -5.85 -20.10 -8.51
CA LEU A 119 -4.93 -20.83 -9.40
C LEU A 119 -3.67 -20.00 -9.70
N VAL A 120 -3.81 -18.70 -9.97
CA VAL A 120 -2.67 -17.80 -10.21
C VAL A 120 -1.74 -17.77 -8.99
N ILE A 121 -2.29 -17.56 -7.77
CA ILE A 121 -1.47 -17.55 -6.55
C ILE A 121 -0.84 -18.93 -6.33
N PHE A 122 -1.58 -20.00 -6.45
CA PHE A 122 -1.09 -21.37 -6.25
C PHE A 122 0.05 -21.73 -7.22
N PHE A 123 -0.15 -21.53 -8.51
CA PHE A 123 0.84 -21.85 -9.52
C PHE A 123 2.05 -20.91 -9.48
N SER A 124 1.90 -19.62 -9.10
CA SER A 124 3.03 -18.72 -8.95
C SER A 124 4.04 -19.20 -7.92
N THR A 125 3.61 -19.96 -6.91
CA THR A 125 4.50 -20.49 -5.86
C THR A 125 5.55 -21.49 -6.36
N PHE A 126 5.36 -22.07 -7.53
CA PHE A 126 6.36 -23.00 -8.13
C PHE A 126 7.53 -22.26 -8.76
N PHE A 127 7.38 -20.97 -9.05
CA PHE A 127 8.43 -20.11 -9.62
C PHE A 127 9.22 -19.34 -8.58
N TYR A 128 8.75 -19.30 -7.30
CA TYR A 128 9.44 -18.62 -6.22
C TYR A 128 10.62 -19.46 -5.70
N LYS A 129 11.75 -18.80 -5.45
CA LYS A 129 12.93 -19.42 -4.83
C LYS A 129 13.35 -18.55 -3.64
N GLU A 130 13.19 -19.07 -2.44
CA GLU A 130 13.77 -18.46 -1.24
C GLU A 130 15.25 -18.86 -1.19
N LYS A 131 16.14 -17.88 -1.46
CA LYS A 131 17.59 -18.11 -1.52
C LYS A 131 18.26 -17.93 -0.16
N TYR A 132 17.70 -17.03 0.66
CA TYR A 132 18.28 -16.58 1.91
C TYR A 132 17.34 -16.94 3.04
N THR A 133 17.54 -18.11 3.63
CA THR A 133 16.91 -18.50 4.88
C THR A 133 18.01 -18.56 5.92
N SER A 134 18.04 -17.66 6.90
CA SER A 134 18.87 -17.87 8.08
C SER A 134 18.41 -19.15 8.77
N ASP A 135 19.36 -19.98 9.18
CA ASP A 135 19.05 -21.11 10.03
C ASP A 135 18.32 -20.62 11.26
N ALA A 136 17.33 -21.42 11.70
CA ALA A 136 16.41 -21.02 12.74
C ALA A 136 17.11 -21.06 14.10
N GLU A 137 17.86 -20.02 14.39
CA GLU A 137 18.10 -19.68 15.78
C GLU A 137 16.81 -19.12 16.39
N GLU A 138 16.61 -19.37 17.67
CA GLU A 138 15.39 -19.08 18.41
C GLU A 138 14.88 -17.67 18.09
N ALA A 139 13.74 -17.61 17.40
CA ALA A 139 13.12 -16.34 17.09
C ALA A 139 12.82 -15.62 18.41
N PRO A 140 13.30 -14.41 18.64
CA PRO A 140 13.04 -13.67 19.86
C PRO A 140 11.53 -13.54 20.07
N GLY A 141 11.09 -13.50 21.32
CA GLY A 141 9.68 -13.31 21.67
C GLY A 141 9.11 -12.04 21.03
N LEU A 142 7.79 -11.97 20.86
CA LEU A 142 7.13 -10.83 20.23
C LEU A 142 7.54 -9.48 20.84
N TRP A 143 7.56 -9.40 22.17
CA TRP A 143 7.92 -8.18 22.89
C TRP A 143 9.38 -7.79 22.70
N GLU A 144 10.26 -8.76 22.73
CA GLU A 144 11.69 -8.55 22.48
C GLU A 144 11.92 -8.07 21.03
N SER A 145 11.24 -8.66 20.05
CA SER A 145 11.27 -8.24 18.66
C SER A 145 10.86 -6.77 18.48
N ILE A 146 9.77 -6.37 19.13
CA ILE A 146 9.30 -4.98 19.12
C ILE A 146 10.37 -4.06 19.72
N CYS A 147 10.90 -4.39 20.90
CA CYS A 147 11.92 -3.58 21.56
C CYS A 147 13.21 -3.44 20.73
N GLN A 148 13.63 -4.51 20.05
CA GLN A 148 14.81 -4.47 19.18
C GLN A 148 14.58 -3.60 17.93
N CYS A 149 13.40 -3.67 17.30
CA CYS A 149 13.04 -2.80 16.19
C CYS A 149 13.08 -1.32 16.59
N PHE A 150 12.53 -0.98 17.76
CA PHE A 150 12.51 0.42 18.23
C PHE A 150 13.90 0.95 18.64
N LYS A 151 14.89 0.11 18.87
CA LYS A 151 16.30 0.51 19.03
C LYS A 151 16.98 0.85 17.72
N ASN A 152 16.45 0.40 16.59
CA ASN A 152 17.00 0.68 15.28
C ASN A 152 16.48 2.04 14.76
N ARG A 153 17.35 3.07 14.82
CA ARG A 153 16.99 4.43 14.35
C ARG A 153 16.59 4.46 12.87
N ALA A 154 17.19 3.64 12.03
CA ALA A 154 16.82 3.56 10.62
C ALA A 154 15.39 3.06 10.43
N PHE A 155 15.00 2.07 11.25
CA PHE A 155 13.64 1.55 11.26
C PHE A 155 12.62 2.58 11.75
N LEU A 156 12.93 3.36 12.78
CA LEU A 156 12.00 4.40 13.26
C LEU A 156 11.70 5.45 12.17
N VAL A 157 12.71 5.88 11.43
CA VAL A 157 12.50 6.82 10.31
C VAL A 157 11.73 6.14 9.18
N TYR A 158 12.02 4.87 8.89
CA TYR A 158 11.26 4.09 7.92
C TYR A 158 9.78 3.99 8.30
N GLU A 159 9.46 3.76 9.57
CA GLU A 159 8.06 3.63 10.04
C GLU A 159 7.26 4.92 9.85
N VAL A 160 7.87 6.10 10.07
CA VAL A 160 7.19 7.39 9.80
C VAL A 160 6.73 7.46 8.35
N ILE A 161 7.56 7.03 7.41
CA ILE A 161 7.24 7.09 5.98
C ILE A 161 6.30 5.98 5.59
N SER A 162 6.49 4.77 6.10
CA SER A 162 5.63 3.61 5.86
C SER A 162 4.20 3.89 6.34
N PHE A 163 4.06 4.41 7.56
CA PHE A 163 2.78 4.88 8.09
C PHE A 163 2.15 5.94 7.18
N THR A 164 2.93 6.96 6.78
CA THR A 164 2.46 8.04 5.91
C THR A 164 1.93 7.50 4.58
N VAL A 165 2.67 6.62 3.91
CA VAL A 165 2.25 6.07 2.60
C VAL A 165 0.95 5.28 2.72
N ILE A 166 0.80 4.42 3.73
CA ILE A 166 -0.44 3.63 3.95
C ILE A 166 -1.61 4.54 4.31
N PHE A 167 -1.39 5.50 5.21
CA PHE A 167 -2.40 6.48 5.62
C PHE A 167 -2.90 7.29 4.41
N VAL A 168 -1.96 7.81 3.61
CA VAL A 168 -2.27 8.62 2.43
C VAL A 168 -2.97 7.78 1.37
N GLN A 169 -2.52 6.55 1.11
CA GLN A 169 -3.19 5.64 0.18
C GLN A 169 -4.65 5.43 0.57
N THR A 170 -4.94 5.25 1.85
CA THR A 170 -6.29 5.07 2.36
C THR A 170 -7.15 6.32 2.14
N ILE A 171 -6.64 7.50 2.51
CA ILE A 171 -7.35 8.77 2.29
C ILE A 171 -7.58 9.05 0.81
N LEU A 172 -6.59 8.78 -0.06
CA LEU A 172 -6.75 8.98 -1.50
C LEU A 172 -7.91 8.13 -2.06
N MET A 173 -8.01 6.87 -1.64
CA MET A 173 -9.09 5.98 -2.08
C MET A 173 -10.46 6.40 -1.54
N GLN A 174 -10.52 6.85 -0.29
CA GLN A 174 -11.78 7.28 0.33
C GLN A 174 -12.26 8.61 -0.23
N GLY A 175 -11.40 9.61 -0.29
CA GLY A 175 -11.79 10.97 -0.65
C GLY A 175 -12.08 11.19 -2.13
N VAL A 176 -11.63 10.27 -2.99
CA VAL A 176 -11.81 10.39 -4.44
C VAL A 176 -13.27 10.49 -4.85
N VAL A 177 -14.16 9.70 -4.25
CA VAL A 177 -15.59 9.71 -4.55
C VAL A 177 -16.18 11.06 -4.16
N TYR A 178 -15.93 11.53 -2.94
CA TYR A 178 -16.41 12.83 -2.44
C TYR A 178 -15.94 14.00 -3.30
N TYR A 179 -14.70 13.95 -3.79
CA TYR A 179 -14.19 15.02 -4.65
C TYR A 179 -14.91 15.06 -6.00
N PHE A 180 -15.07 13.92 -6.68
CA PHE A 180 -15.73 13.90 -7.98
C PHE A 180 -17.24 14.08 -7.91
N ASP A 181 -17.87 13.80 -6.77
CA ASP A 181 -19.28 14.13 -6.53
C ASP A 181 -19.51 15.64 -6.44
N GLU A 182 -18.55 16.41 -5.90
CA GLU A 182 -18.72 17.83 -5.62
C GLU A 182 -18.10 18.76 -6.69
N PHE A 183 -17.14 18.27 -7.49
CA PHE A 183 -16.44 19.08 -8.48
C PHE A 183 -16.60 18.52 -9.90
N THR A 184 -16.85 19.42 -10.85
CA THR A 184 -17.06 19.10 -12.29
C THR A 184 -15.77 18.79 -13.04
N VAL A 185 -14.77 18.24 -12.37
CA VAL A 185 -13.52 17.80 -12.98
C VAL A 185 -13.73 16.44 -13.63
N PRO A 186 -13.40 16.27 -14.94
CA PRO A 186 -13.61 15.00 -15.61
C PRO A 186 -12.76 13.87 -15.00
N MET A 187 -13.40 12.93 -14.33
CA MET A 187 -12.76 11.81 -13.64
C MET A 187 -11.78 11.02 -14.54
N PRO A 188 -12.12 10.67 -15.82
CA PRO A 188 -11.18 9.95 -16.68
C PRO A 188 -9.89 10.73 -16.95
N LEU A 189 -9.98 12.05 -17.15
CA LEU A 189 -8.81 12.91 -17.38
C LEU A 189 -7.95 13.02 -16.11
N ALA A 190 -8.57 13.11 -14.93
CA ALA A 190 -7.87 13.15 -13.66
C ALA A 190 -7.07 11.85 -13.40
N TYR A 191 -7.71 10.70 -13.62
CA TYR A 191 -7.02 9.40 -13.52
C TYR A 191 -5.93 9.21 -14.57
N ALA A 192 -6.17 9.66 -15.81
CA ALA A 192 -5.15 9.63 -16.85
C ALA A 192 -3.94 10.49 -16.46
N SER A 193 -4.17 11.71 -15.95
CA SER A 193 -3.11 12.60 -15.48
C SER A 193 -2.31 12.01 -14.32
N LEU A 194 -3.00 11.47 -13.32
CA LEU A 194 -2.40 10.77 -12.18
C LEU A 194 -1.58 9.56 -12.64
N GLY A 195 -2.11 8.76 -13.57
CA GLY A 195 -1.43 7.59 -14.12
C GLY A 195 -0.17 7.95 -14.91
N VAL A 196 -0.24 8.96 -15.77
CA VAL A 196 0.93 9.48 -16.50
C VAL A 196 1.97 10.02 -15.51
N GLY A 197 1.55 10.77 -14.48
CA GLY A 197 2.42 11.24 -13.41
C GLY A 197 3.10 10.09 -12.68
N ALA A 198 2.36 9.03 -12.37
CA ALA A 198 2.91 7.85 -11.69
C ALA A 198 3.95 7.11 -12.54
N VAL A 199 3.69 6.92 -13.84
CA VAL A 199 4.66 6.28 -14.77
C VAL A 199 5.92 7.14 -14.91
N CYS A 200 5.78 8.44 -15.14
CA CYS A 200 6.90 9.37 -15.18
C CYS A 200 7.70 9.36 -13.87
N GLY A 201 6.98 9.32 -12.74
CA GLY A 201 7.58 9.26 -11.41
C GLY A 201 8.42 7.99 -11.22
N ILE A 202 7.90 6.81 -11.53
CA ILE A 202 8.66 5.54 -11.42
C ILE A 202 9.94 5.62 -12.23
N ILE A 203 9.89 6.09 -13.48
CA ILE A 203 11.07 6.24 -14.33
C ILE A 203 12.08 7.22 -13.70
N LEU A 204 11.57 8.34 -13.17
CA LEU A 204 12.39 9.33 -12.48
C LEU A 204 13.07 8.73 -11.24
N TRP A 205 12.34 8.01 -10.40
CA TRP A 205 12.86 7.45 -9.15
C TRP A 205 13.87 6.34 -9.39
N ILE A 206 13.66 5.46 -10.38
CA ILE A 206 14.64 4.44 -10.78
C ILE A 206 15.97 5.09 -11.18
N LYS A 207 15.93 6.13 -12.02
CA LYS A 207 17.13 6.84 -12.47
C LYS A 207 17.80 7.67 -11.38
N SER A 208 17.00 8.29 -10.51
CA SER A 208 17.48 9.18 -9.47
C SER A 208 18.06 8.44 -8.27
N MET A 209 17.50 7.28 -7.90
CA MET A 209 17.96 6.48 -6.78
C MET A 209 19.45 6.11 -6.90
N GLY A 210 19.90 5.73 -8.11
CA GLY A 210 21.31 5.40 -8.36
C GLY A 210 22.27 6.58 -8.20
N LYS A 211 21.78 7.82 -8.40
CA LYS A 211 22.60 9.04 -8.34
C LYS A 211 22.61 9.70 -6.98
N ILE A 212 21.43 9.89 -6.38
CA ILE A 212 21.27 10.69 -5.14
C ILE A 212 20.90 9.85 -3.91
N GLY A 213 20.65 8.56 -4.09
CA GLY A 213 20.28 7.62 -3.03
C GLY A 213 18.80 7.67 -2.66
N VAL A 214 18.34 6.61 -1.94
CA VAL A 214 16.94 6.41 -1.54
C VAL A 214 16.45 7.57 -0.67
N ALA A 215 17.24 8.00 0.32
CA ALA A 215 16.86 9.03 1.28
C ALA A 215 16.50 10.38 0.63
N LYS A 216 17.34 10.86 -0.30
CA LYS A 216 17.07 12.11 -1.01
C LYS A 216 15.88 12.00 -1.95
N CYS A 217 15.72 10.85 -2.61
CA CYS A 217 14.53 10.59 -3.45
C CYS A 217 13.24 10.67 -2.64
N ILE A 218 13.22 10.12 -1.42
CA ILE A 218 12.05 10.19 -0.52
C ILE A 218 11.73 11.63 -0.13
N ILE A 219 12.72 12.46 0.16
CA ILE A 219 12.48 13.90 0.44
C ILE A 219 11.85 14.58 -0.77
N VAL A 220 12.41 14.37 -1.96
CA VAL A 220 11.91 15.04 -3.19
C VAL A 220 10.49 14.57 -3.52
N MET A 221 10.20 13.26 -3.44
CA MET A 221 8.85 12.75 -3.70
C MET A 221 7.82 13.30 -2.71
N SER A 222 8.20 13.40 -1.43
CA SER A 222 7.33 13.92 -0.37
C SER A 222 6.97 15.39 -0.61
N VAL A 223 7.94 16.20 -0.99
CA VAL A 223 7.73 17.62 -1.34
C VAL A 223 6.89 17.74 -2.61
N ALA A 224 7.14 16.91 -3.62
CA ALA A 224 6.35 16.91 -4.84
C ALA A 224 4.88 16.56 -4.55
N PHE A 225 4.62 15.51 -3.76
CA PHE A 225 3.26 15.17 -3.35
C PHE A 225 2.58 16.33 -2.60
N ALA A 226 3.26 16.92 -1.60
CA ALA A 226 2.71 18.04 -0.84
C ALA A 226 2.38 19.24 -1.72
N ALA A 227 3.21 19.54 -2.73
CA ALA A 227 2.94 20.61 -3.69
C ALA A 227 1.69 20.32 -4.54
N GLY A 228 1.56 19.09 -5.06
CA GLY A 228 0.37 18.67 -5.81
C GLY A 228 -0.90 18.71 -4.96
N ALA A 229 -0.83 18.21 -3.72
CA ALA A 229 -1.94 18.24 -2.77
C ALA A 229 -2.37 19.68 -2.43
N THR A 230 -1.41 20.58 -2.22
CA THR A 230 -1.67 22.01 -2.00
C THR A 230 -2.38 22.63 -3.21
N LEU A 231 -1.95 22.29 -4.41
CA LEU A 231 -2.60 22.78 -5.65
C LEU A 231 -4.05 22.29 -5.75
N VAL A 232 -4.38 21.05 -5.36
CA VAL A 232 -5.77 20.57 -5.29
C VAL A 232 -6.60 21.39 -4.31
N ILE A 233 -6.06 21.70 -3.13
CA ILE A 233 -6.80 22.45 -2.11
C ILE A 233 -7.22 23.82 -2.65
N PHE A 234 -6.32 24.57 -3.27
CA PHE A 234 -6.57 25.94 -3.69
C PHE A 234 -7.16 26.08 -5.09
N ALA A 235 -6.81 25.21 -6.01
CA ALA A 235 -7.19 25.34 -7.42
C ALA A 235 -7.83 24.08 -8.03
N GLY A 236 -8.06 23.03 -7.24
CA GLY A 236 -8.61 21.75 -7.72
C GLY A 236 -10.04 21.83 -8.28
N GLN A 237 -10.77 22.92 -8.08
CA GLN A 237 -12.07 23.14 -8.73
C GLN A 237 -11.97 23.47 -10.23
N TYR A 238 -10.79 23.85 -10.71
CA TYR A 238 -10.54 24.18 -12.12
C TYR A 238 -9.88 22.99 -12.82
N VAL A 239 -10.35 22.64 -14.02
CA VAL A 239 -9.91 21.44 -14.73
C VAL A 239 -8.39 21.41 -14.96
N ILE A 240 -7.82 22.48 -15.54
CA ILE A 240 -6.38 22.52 -15.87
C ILE A 240 -5.50 22.44 -14.61
N PRO A 241 -5.68 23.26 -13.56
CA PRO A 241 -4.92 23.12 -12.33
C PRO A 241 -5.10 21.75 -11.67
N ALA A 242 -6.29 21.17 -11.70
CA ALA A 242 -6.53 19.83 -11.19
C ALA A 242 -5.70 18.76 -11.93
N MET A 243 -5.65 18.82 -13.26
CA MET A 243 -4.83 17.90 -14.07
C MET A 243 -3.34 18.00 -13.70
N ILE A 244 -2.82 19.21 -13.59
CA ILE A 244 -1.42 19.44 -13.16
C ILE A 244 -1.19 18.89 -11.76
N ALA A 245 -2.13 19.14 -10.85
CA ALA A 245 -2.05 18.66 -9.48
C ALA A 245 -2.05 17.11 -9.41
N PHE A 246 -2.96 16.44 -10.12
CA PHE A 246 -3.02 14.98 -10.18
C PHE A 246 -1.76 14.37 -10.80
N PHE A 247 -1.19 15.00 -11.82
CA PHE A 247 0.11 14.60 -12.38
C PHE A 247 1.21 14.65 -11.31
N ILE A 248 1.32 15.75 -10.56
CA ILE A 248 2.34 15.93 -9.53
C ILE A 248 2.10 14.96 -8.35
N ILE A 249 0.84 14.73 -7.97
CA ILE A 249 0.47 13.73 -6.94
C ILE A 249 0.87 12.34 -7.40
N GLY A 250 0.57 11.95 -8.64
CA GLY A 250 0.97 10.67 -9.20
C GLY A 250 2.48 10.48 -9.21
N LEU A 251 3.22 11.50 -9.62
CA LEU A 251 4.68 11.51 -9.60
C LEU A 251 5.22 11.33 -8.17
N GLY A 252 4.72 12.08 -7.20
CA GLY A 252 5.14 11.95 -5.79
C GLY A 252 4.76 10.61 -5.19
N PHE A 253 3.49 10.20 -5.29
CA PHE A 253 2.97 8.99 -4.65
C PHE A 253 3.60 7.70 -5.19
N SER A 254 3.91 7.64 -6.48
CA SER A 254 4.64 6.51 -7.08
C SER A 254 6.00 6.28 -6.43
N GLY A 255 6.66 7.37 -5.98
CA GLY A 255 7.88 7.29 -5.18
C GLY A 255 7.67 6.57 -3.85
N GLY A 256 6.56 6.84 -3.15
CA GLY A 256 6.20 6.13 -1.92
C GLY A 256 6.05 4.63 -2.15
N MET A 257 5.35 4.24 -3.20
CA MET A 257 5.14 2.83 -3.53
C MET A 257 6.43 2.11 -3.97
N TYR A 258 7.39 2.81 -4.55
CA TYR A 258 8.63 2.24 -5.05
C TYR A 258 9.77 2.31 -4.04
N LEU A 259 10.02 3.48 -3.45
CA LEU A 259 11.21 3.73 -2.61
C LEU A 259 11.06 3.18 -1.18
N VAL A 260 9.85 3.17 -0.62
CA VAL A 260 9.63 2.73 0.76
C VAL A 260 9.94 1.23 0.94
N PRO A 261 9.51 0.32 0.05
CA PRO A 261 9.96 -1.07 0.11
C PRO A 261 11.48 -1.24 -0.04
N LEU A 262 12.14 -0.42 -0.87
CA LEU A 262 13.60 -0.45 -1.01
C LEU A 262 14.29 0.00 0.28
N MET A 263 13.77 1.05 0.92
CA MET A 263 14.23 1.52 2.22
C MET A 263 14.09 0.45 3.32
N ASN A 264 12.99 -0.30 3.31
CA ASN A 264 12.83 -1.45 4.23
C ASN A 264 13.94 -2.49 4.04
N GLY A 265 14.30 -2.77 2.78
CA GLY A 265 15.43 -3.64 2.48
C GLY A 265 16.75 -3.13 3.05
N GLU A 266 17.01 -1.81 2.97
CA GLU A 266 18.21 -1.21 3.58
C GLU A 266 18.21 -1.30 5.11
N VAL A 267 17.05 -1.17 5.75
CA VAL A 267 16.91 -1.33 7.21
C VAL A 267 17.22 -2.78 7.63
N ILE A 268 16.74 -3.76 6.89
CA ILE A 268 17.02 -5.18 7.13
C ILE A 268 18.51 -5.48 6.92
N ASP A 269 19.10 -5.00 5.83
CA ASP A 269 20.52 -5.18 5.53
C ASP A 269 21.43 -4.53 6.60
N TYR A 270 21.02 -3.37 7.15
CA TYR A 270 21.72 -2.70 8.24
C TYR A 270 21.66 -3.48 9.56
N ASP A 271 20.50 -4.05 9.87
CA ASP A 271 20.33 -4.90 11.04
C ASP A 271 21.21 -6.16 10.94
N GLU A 272 21.22 -6.80 9.79
CA GLU A 272 22.05 -7.97 9.49
C GLU A 272 23.55 -7.65 9.64
N ALA A 273 23.99 -6.51 9.09
CA ALA A 273 25.39 -6.08 9.22
C ALA A 273 25.83 -5.85 10.68
N LYS A 274 24.89 -5.45 11.56
CA LYS A 274 25.16 -5.21 12.98
C LYS A 274 25.05 -6.45 13.87
N THR A 275 24.09 -7.30 13.56
CA THR A 275 23.73 -8.42 14.46
C THR A 275 24.18 -9.77 13.92
N GLY A 276 24.52 -9.86 12.64
CA GLY A 276 24.79 -11.11 11.95
C GLY A 276 23.54 -11.93 11.59
N PHE A 277 22.33 -11.47 12.00
CA PHE A 277 21.09 -12.18 11.77
C PHE A 277 20.19 -11.43 10.78
N ARG A 278 19.61 -12.17 9.84
CA ARG A 278 18.67 -11.62 8.88
C ARG A 278 17.23 -11.82 9.36
N ARG A 279 16.59 -10.74 9.86
CA ARG A 279 15.32 -10.79 10.59
C ARG A 279 14.17 -10.05 9.87
N GLU A 280 14.03 -10.26 8.57
CA GLU A 280 13.01 -9.57 7.75
C GLU A 280 11.57 -9.82 8.22
N GLY A 281 11.28 -10.99 8.76
CA GLY A 281 9.95 -11.33 9.31
C GLY A 281 9.59 -10.50 10.54
N MET A 282 10.57 -10.23 11.41
CA MET A 282 10.41 -9.38 12.58
C MET A 282 10.05 -7.93 12.18
N TYR A 283 10.82 -7.35 11.26
CA TYR A 283 10.58 -5.99 10.76
C TYR A 283 9.23 -5.88 10.05
N ALA A 284 8.86 -6.88 9.23
CA ALA A 284 7.57 -6.92 8.57
C ALA A 284 6.40 -7.02 9.57
N GLY A 285 6.54 -7.81 10.64
CA GLY A 285 5.53 -7.96 11.69
C GLY A 285 5.31 -6.65 12.45
N VAL A 286 6.39 -6.00 12.90
CA VAL A 286 6.29 -4.72 13.62
C VAL A 286 5.76 -3.61 12.72
N ASN A 287 6.22 -3.53 11.47
CA ASN A 287 5.66 -2.59 10.49
C ASN A 287 4.14 -2.80 10.31
N SER A 288 3.68 -4.04 10.20
CA SER A 288 2.24 -4.32 10.08
C SER A 288 1.45 -3.90 11.32
N LEU A 289 2.03 -4.02 12.51
CA LEU A 289 1.41 -3.57 13.77
C LEU A 289 1.23 -2.04 13.78
N ILE A 290 2.16 -1.29 13.19
CA ILE A 290 2.10 0.18 13.13
C ILE A 290 1.21 0.66 11.96
N THR A 291 1.30 0.02 10.80
CA THR A 291 0.62 0.49 9.58
C THR A 291 -0.85 0.06 9.49
N LYS A 292 -1.26 -1.05 10.09
CA LYS A 292 -2.68 -1.44 10.10
C LYS A 292 -3.58 -0.44 10.82
N PRO A 293 -3.26 0.07 12.01
CA PRO A 293 -4.01 1.15 12.64
C PRO A 293 -4.05 2.44 11.80
N ALA A 294 -3.04 2.70 10.96
CA ALA A 294 -3.03 3.87 10.08
C ALA A 294 -4.25 3.91 9.16
N ILE A 295 -4.73 2.76 8.69
CA ILE A 295 -5.94 2.66 7.86
C ILE A 295 -7.17 3.15 8.62
N SER A 296 -7.35 2.71 9.86
CA SER A 296 -8.47 3.11 10.70
C SER A 296 -8.40 4.60 11.06
N PHE A 297 -7.21 5.09 11.39
CA PHE A 297 -7.00 6.52 11.68
C PHE A 297 -7.24 7.39 10.44
N ALA A 298 -6.83 6.95 9.26
CA ALA A 298 -7.06 7.66 8.00
C ALA A 298 -8.56 7.81 7.72
N ASN A 299 -9.31 6.71 7.82
CA ASN A 299 -10.75 6.70 7.61
C ASN A 299 -11.49 7.60 8.62
N ALA A 300 -11.15 7.49 9.91
CA ALA A 300 -11.74 8.29 10.96
C ALA A 300 -11.41 9.79 10.78
N ALA A 301 -10.16 10.13 10.50
CA ALA A 301 -9.73 11.51 10.28
C ALA A 301 -10.44 12.15 9.10
N PHE A 302 -10.59 11.44 7.98
CA PHE A 302 -11.30 11.95 6.81
C PHE A 302 -12.75 12.30 7.15
N VAL A 303 -13.51 11.36 7.73
CA VAL A 303 -14.92 11.55 8.08
C VAL A 303 -15.07 12.67 9.11
N MET A 304 -14.19 12.74 10.10
CA MET A 304 -14.22 13.78 11.13
C MET A 304 -13.98 15.17 10.53
N ILE A 305 -13.01 15.32 9.64
CA ILE A 305 -12.71 16.61 9.00
C ILE A 305 -13.86 17.06 8.11
N ILE A 306 -14.41 16.21 7.23
CA ILE A 306 -15.54 16.62 6.40
C ILE A 306 -16.75 17.00 7.26
N GLY A 307 -17.00 16.29 8.36
CA GLY A 307 -18.05 16.62 9.32
C GLY A 307 -17.86 18.00 9.99
N TRP A 308 -16.62 18.37 10.36
CA TRP A 308 -16.32 19.71 10.89
C TRP A 308 -16.59 20.83 9.90
N PHE A 309 -16.48 20.55 8.60
CA PHE A 309 -16.79 21.49 7.54
C PHE A 309 -18.27 21.45 7.11
N GLY A 310 -19.12 20.69 7.83
CA GLY A 310 -20.57 20.65 7.61
C GLY A 310 -21.01 19.81 6.41
N TYR A 311 -20.21 18.80 6.00
CA TYR A 311 -20.63 17.88 4.94
C TYR A 311 -21.82 17.05 5.40
N ASP A 312 -22.92 17.09 4.65
CA ASP A 312 -24.16 16.35 4.95
C ASP A 312 -24.41 15.26 3.90
N ASN A 313 -24.35 13.99 4.33
CA ASN A 313 -24.60 12.84 3.46
C ASN A 313 -26.06 12.76 2.91
N ALA A 314 -27.00 13.50 3.48
CA ALA A 314 -28.37 13.58 2.97
C ALA A 314 -28.54 14.55 1.80
N VAL A 315 -27.58 15.43 1.58
CA VAL A 315 -27.58 16.39 0.47
C VAL A 315 -27.12 15.68 -0.80
N LYS A 316 -27.80 15.96 -1.92
CA LYS A 316 -27.46 15.39 -3.23
C LYS A 316 -26.05 15.81 -3.65
N ALA A 317 -25.33 14.90 -4.29
CA ALA A 317 -24.02 15.16 -4.89
C ALA A 317 -24.00 16.44 -5.76
N GLY A 318 -22.98 17.26 -5.57
CA GLY A 318 -22.83 18.57 -6.22
C GLY A 318 -23.58 19.72 -5.55
N ALA A 319 -24.47 19.44 -4.56
CA ALA A 319 -25.32 20.43 -3.92
C ALA A 319 -24.84 20.84 -2.51
N GLN A 320 -23.69 20.36 -2.05
CA GLN A 320 -23.07 20.80 -0.80
C GLN A 320 -22.74 22.30 -0.84
N ASP A 321 -22.72 22.93 0.33
CA ASP A 321 -22.31 24.33 0.42
C ASP A 321 -20.80 24.52 0.12
N ALA A 322 -20.37 25.76 -0.03
CA ALA A 322 -18.98 26.09 -0.37
C ALA A 322 -18.00 25.65 0.73
N MET A 323 -18.42 25.69 2.01
CA MET A 323 -17.59 25.30 3.14
C MET A 323 -17.40 23.77 3.19
N ALA A 324 -18.47 23.00 2.99
CA ALA A 324 -18.41 21.56 2.93
C ALA A 324 -17.56 21.08 1.73
N LYS A 325 -17.71 21.69 0.54
CA LYS A 325 -16.87 21.42 -0.62
C LYS A 325 -15.39 21.72 -0.36
N PHE A 326 -15.08 22.81 0.32
CA PHE A 326 -13.72 23.12 0.73
C PHE A 326 -13.21 22.08 1.72
N GLY A 327 -14.06 21.66 2.69
CA GLY A 327 -13.77 20.60 3.65
C GLY A 327 -13.39 19.29 3.01
N VAL A 328 -14.04 18.89 1.92
CA VAL A 328 -13.67 17.68 1.14
C VAL A 328 -12.23 17.79 0.63
N LYS A 329 -11.83 18.92 0.04
CA LYS A 329 -10.45 19.11 -0.44
C LYS A 329 -9.43 19.11 0.69
N VAL A 330 -9.78 19.73 1.83
CA VAL A 330 -8.92 19.76 3.03
C VAL A 330 -8.76 18.36 3.61
N ALA A 331 -9.85 17.63 3.82
CA ALA A 331 -9.81 16.26 4.35
C ALA A 331 -8.99 15.34 3.46
N TRP A 332 -9.15 15.49 2.13
CA TRP A 332 -8.50 14.63 1.15
C TRP A 332 -7.01 14.92 0.96
N MET A 333 -6.58 16.18 1.05
CA MET A 333 -5.24 16.62 0.64
C MET A 333 -4.39 17.26 1.74
N ALA A 334 -4.98 17.99 2.70
CA ALA A 334 -4.19 18.74 3.68
C ALA A 334 -3.44 17.83 4.64
N LEU A 335 -4.12 16.80 5.18
CA LEU A 335 -3.50 15.86 6.10
C LEU A 335 -2.43 14.99 5.41
N PRO A 336 -2.67 14.41 4.21
CA PRO A 336 -1.62 13.80 3.41
C PRO A 336 -0.41 14.69 3.14
N ALA A 337 -0.63 15.94 2.74
CA ALA A 337 0.46 16.89 2.52
C ALA A 337 1.30 17.12 3.78
N LEU A 338 0.65 17.33 4.92
CA LEU A 338 1.30 17.50 6.21
C LEU A 338 2.15 16.28 6.58
N LEU A 339 1.59 15.08 6.45
CA LEU A 339 2.29 13.83 6.77
C LEU A 339 3.52 13.61 5.87
N PHE A 340 3.44 13.92 4.58
CA PHE A 340 4.59 13.85 3.70
C PHE A 340 5.65 14.90 4.03
N ILE A 341 5.27 16.11 4.47
CA ILE A 341 6.22 17.11 4.96
C ILE A 341 6.93 16.60 6.22
N ILE A 342 6.19 16.03 7.18
CA ILE A 342 6.76 15.40 8.38
C ILE A 342 7.73 14.29 7.98
N SER A 343 7.36 13.44 7.02
CA SER A 343 8.22 12.38 6.48
C SER A 343 9.50 12.94 5.86
N ALA A 344 9.42 14.01 5.08
CA ALA A 344 10.59 14.68 4.50
C ALA A 344 11.54 15.23 5.58
N ILE A 345 10.98 15.76 6.67
CA ILE A 345 11.77 16.24 7.83
C ILE A 345 12.40 15.05 8.56
N ALA A 346 11.65 13.97 8.81
CA ALA A 346 12.16 12.77 9.47
C ALA A 346 13.32 12.14 8.71
N MET A 347 13.31 12.20 7.36
CA MET A 347 14.41 11.70 6.52
C MET A 347 15.76 12.39 6.76
N LYS A 348 15.80 13.59 7.32
CA LYS A 348 17.06 14.22 7.72
C LYS A 348 17.74 13.46 8.86
N ALA A 349 16.99 12.69 9.63
CA ALA A 349 17.49 11.85 10.72
C ALA A 349 17.85 10.41 10.29
N TYR A 350 17.69 10.08 9.00
CA TYR A 350 17.98 8.75 8.48
C TYR A 350 19.48 8.47 8.44
N PRO A 351 19.96 7.41 9.13
CA PRO A 351 21.38 7.18 9.29
C PRO A 351 22.05 6.49 8.09
N LEU A 352 21.28 5.83 7.22
CA LEU A 352 21.82 5.01 6.12
C LEU A 352 22.12 5.88 4.89
N VAL A 353 23.05 6.80 5.04
CA VAL A 353 23.50 7.74 4.00
C VAL A 353 25.02 7.85 3.98
N GLY A 354 25.57 8.23 2.81
CA GLY A 354 27.00 8.54 2.70
C GLY A 354 27.92 7.34 2.45
N ALA A 355 29.23 7.59 2.64
CA ALA A 355 30.28 6.63 2.29
C ALA A 355 30.36 5.45 3.26
N GLU A 356 30.07 5.66 4.53
CA GLU A 356 30.09 4.59 5.55
C GLU A 356 29.03 3.54 5.27
N TRP A 357 27.81 3.96 4.94
CA TRP A 357 26.74 3.02 4.55
C TRP A 357 27.10 2.26 3.27
N LYS A 358 27.71 2.90 2.28
CA LYS A 358 28.15 2.23 1.06
C LYS A 358 29.19 1.15 1.35
N LYS A 359 30.18 1.43 2.19
CA LYS A 359 31.21 0.44 2.59
C LYS A 359 30.58 -0.75 3.30
N LEU A 360 29.74 -0.49 4.30
CA LEU A 360 29.05 -1.57 5.03
C LEU A 360 28.23 -2.45 4.12
N LYS A 361 27.56 -1.88 3.14
CA LYS A 361 26.76 -2.60 2.14
C LYS A 361 27.61 -3.44 1.19
N GLU A 362 28.78 -2.94 0.79
CA GLU A 362 29.76 -3.68 -0.01
C GLU A 362 30.35 -4.87 0.78
N GLU A 363 30.68 -4.66 2.06
CA GLU A 363 31.17 -5.73 2.94
C GLU A 363 30.11 -6.84 3.12
N LEU A 364 28.86 -6.46 3.34
CA LEU A 364 27.75 -7.41 3.47
C LEU A 364 27.56 -8.20 2.15
N SER A 365 27.62 -7.52 1.01
CA SER A 365 27.48 -8.15 -0.31
C SER A 365 28.61 -9.18 -0.56
N ARG A 366 29.84 -8.85 -0.19
CA ARG A 366 30.98 -9.79 -0.28
C ARG A 366 30.79 -11.00 0.64
N LYS A 367 30.29 -10.78 1.87
CA LYS A 367 29.99 -11.87 2.79
C LYS A 367 28.99 -12.84 2.17
N HIS A 368 27.92 -12.34 1.59
CA HIS A 368 26.93 -13.16 0.90
C HIS A 368 27.45 -13.87 -0.35
N GLU A 369 28.48 -13.33 -1.02
CA GLU A 369 29.13 -14.00 -2.16
C GLU A 369 30.02 -15.17 -1.71
N VAL A 370 30.64 -15.07 -0.54
CA VAL A 370 31.52 -16.11 0.02
C VAL A 370 30.69 -17.27 0.62
N GLU A 371 29.51 -17.00 1.13
CA GLU A 371 28.60 -17.99 1.71
C GLU A 371 27.79 -18.77 0.66
N ARG A 372 27.96 -18.48 -0.65
CA ARG A 372 27.40 -19.18 -1.80
C ARG A 372 28.27 -20.33 -2.28
#